data_5fc3f360c8e520f1ec3f3811022d4a5f
#
_entry.id   5fc3f360c8e520f1ec3f3811022d4a5f
#
_cell.length_a   1.000
_cell.length_b   1.000
_cell.length_c   1.000
_cell.angle_alpha   90.00
_cell.angle_beta   90.00
_cell.angle_gamma   90.00
#
_symmetry.space_group_name_H-M   'P 1'
#
loop_
_entity.id
_entity.type
_entity.pdbx_description
1 polymer ?
#
loop_
_entity_poly.entity_id
_entity_poly.type
_entity_poly.pdbx_seq_one_letter_code
_entity_poly.pdbx_strand_id
1 'polypeptide(L)'
;GFSIIFSLLLFILNAKFNIQIKFDESMKDPLMFAFFTSIGLSADFASLKKQGKILVTFLFCVTILLFAQNILGVLLSQVMGVNPLLGLLGGSITMSGGHGTGVAWADVFIKEPYLFSPAKEFALASATFGLIMGGIIGGPVARYLIEKNNLKPNIIENKDYEIKDDDYEDESFFEMPKKQKLITSDTFIESLALIAIPLLIGTQITKILKDSAFTLPTFV
;
A
#
# COMPACT_ATOMS: atom_id res chain seq x y z
N GLY A 1 -10.39 10.73 5.15
CA GLY A 1 -11.60 11.56 5.34
C GLY A 1 -11.46 12.97 4.80
N PHE A 2 -10.47 13.72 5.27
CA PHE A 2 -10.30 15.14 4.90
C PHE A 2 -10.04 15.34 3.39
N SER A 3 -9.24 14.48 2.78
CA SER A 3 -8.95 14.52 1.35
C SER A 3 -10.20 14.34 0.47
N ILE A 4 -11.12 13.46 0.87
CA ILE A 4 -12.36 13.20 0.12
C ILE A 4 -13.28 14.44 0.20
N ILE A 5 -13.42 15.04 1.39
CA ILE A 5 -14.21 16.25 1.60
C ILE A 5 -13.64 17.40 0.77
N PHE A 6 -12.33 17.57 0.77
CA PHE A 6 -11.65 18.59 -0.02
C PHE A 6 -11.84 18.38 -1.53
N SER A 7 -11.71 17.15 -2.02
CA SER A 7 -11.96 16.81 -3.43
C SER A 7 -13.41 17.05 -3.83
N LEU A 8 -14.37 16.72 -2.96
CA LEU A 8 -15.79 17.01 -3.20
C LEU A 8 -16.07 18.52 -3.25
N LEU A 9 -15.46 19.27 -2.35
CA LEU A 9 -15.55 20.74 -2.33
C LEU A 9 -15.00 21.33 -3.63
N LEU A 10 -13.83 20.88 -4.08
CA LEU A 10 -13.23 21.31 -5.34
C LEU A 10 -14.10 20.94 -6.55
N PHE A 11 -14.71 19.75 -6.53
CA PHE A 11 -15.63 19.31 -7.58
C PHE A 11 -16.88 20.23 -7.66
N ILE A 12 -17.48 20.57 -6.51
CA ILE A 12 -18.63 21.47 -6.43
C ILE A 12 -18.24 22.89 -6.88
N LEU A 13 -17.07 23.40 -6.49
CA LEU A 13 -16.56 24.68 -6.94
C LEU A 13 -16.33 24.71 -8.44
N ASN A 14 -15.75 23.64 -8.99
CA ASN A 14 -15.57 23.51 -10.44
C ASN A 14 -16.93 23.53 -11.17
N ALA A 15 -17.91 22.74 -10.70
CA ALA A 15 -19.22 22.64 -11.31
C ALA A 15 -20.00 23.99 -11.23
N LYS A 16 -19.83 24.76 -10.15
CA LYS A 16 -20.61 26.02 -9.92
C LYS A 16 -19.94 27.25 -10.52
N PHE A 17 -18.61 27.30 -10.52
CA PHE A 17 -17.84 28.47 -10.94
C PHE A 17 -17.05 28.27 -12.23
N ASN A 18 -17.13 27.09 -12.85
CA ASN A 18 -16.40 26.72 -14.08
C ASN A 18 -14.88 26.95 -13.97
N ILE A 19 -14.33 26.77 -12.75
CA ILE A 19 -12.91 26.91 -12.44
C ILE A 19 -12.23 25.58 -12.76
N GLN A 20 -11.48 25.48 -13.85
CA GLN A 20 -10.70 24.29 -14.17
C GLN A 20 -9.44 24.24 -13.31
N ILE A 21 -9.49 23.48 -12.21
CA ILE A 21 -8.31 23.20 -11.39
C ILE A 21 -7.61 21.99 -12.00
N LYS A 22 -6.46 22.22 -12.60
CA LYS A 22 -5.57 21.14 -13.08
C LYS A 22 -4.50 20.90 -12.03
N PHE A 23 -4.42 19.68 -11.53
CA PHE A 23 -3.32 19.26 -10.66
C PHE A 23 -2.11 18.89 -11.51
N ASP A 24 -0.94 19.37 -11.12
CA ASP A 24 0.32 18.92 -11.71
C ASP A 24 0.67 17.53 -11.17
N GLU A 25 0.75 16.55 -12.06
CA GLU A 25 1.08 15.15 -11.73
C GLU A 25 2.60 14.88 -11.73
N SER A 26 3.45 15.89 -11.97
CA SER A 26 4.91 15.70 -12.11
C SER A 26 5.56 15.10 -10.86
N MET A 27 5.02 15.40 -9.67
CA MET A 27 5.51 14.88 -8.38
C MET A 27 4.98 13.48 -8.03
N LYS A 28 4.01 12.96 -8.76
CA LYS A 28 3.37 11.67 -8.47
C LYS A 28 4.39 10.52 -8.49
N ASP A 29 5.12 10.39 -9.57
CA ASP A 29 6.06 9.28 -9.75
C ASP A 29 7.25 9.34 -8.78
N PRO A 30 7.94 10.49 -8.59
CA PRO A 30 8.98 10.60 -7.59
C PRO A 30 8.52 10.25 -6.17
N LEU A 31 7.35 10.75 -5.76
CA LEU A 31 6.80 10.46 -4.43
C LEU A 31 6.39 8.98 -4.28
N MET A 32 5.83 8.38 -5.31
CA MET A 32 5.49 6.95 -5.32
C MET A 32 6.75 6.09 -5.18
N PHE A 33 7.81 6.40 -5.92
CA PHE A 33 9.08 5.68 -5.80
C PHE A 33 9.73 5.88 -4.43
N ALA A 34 9.71 7.10 -3.89
CA ALA A 34 10.22 7.37 -2.55
C ALA A 34 9.46 6.57 -1.47
N PHE A 35 8.13 6.46 -1.61
CA PHE A 35 7.29 5.67 -0.73
C PHE A 35 7.67 4.18 -0.76
N PHE A 36 7.76 3.56 -1.94
CA PHE A 36 8.16 2.16 -2.04
C PHE A 36 9.59 1.91 -1.57
N THR A 37 10.51 2.82 -1.87
CA THR A 37 11.90 2.76 -1.39
C THR A 37 11.96 2.82 0.13
N SER A 38 11.19 3.69 0.78
CA SER A 38 11.15 3.79 2.25
C SER A 38 10.63 2.52 2.91
N ILE A 39 9.62 1.86 2.31
CA ILE A 39 9.13 0.56 2.77
C ILE A 39 10.21 -0.51 2.63
N GLY A 40 10.90 -0.55 1.48
CA GLY A 40 11.99 -1.49 1.25
C GLY A 40 13.15 -1.32 2.22
N LEU A 41 13.52 -0.08 2.53
CA LEU A 41 14.59 0.23 3.49
C LEU A 41 14.22 -0.10 4.94
N SER A 42 12.93 -0.07 5.28
CA SER A 42 12.44 -0.43 6.62
C SER A 42 12.40 -1.94 6.86
N ALA A 43 12.62 -2.75 5.83
CA ALA A 43 12.61 -4.21 5.94
C ALA A 43 13.85 -4.71 6.69
N ASP A 44 13.65 -5.33 7.86
CA ASP A 44 14.73 -5.93 8.65
C ASP A 44 14.91 -7.42 8.30
N PHE A 45 15.94 -7.70 7.51
CA PHE A 45 16.30 -9.07 7.09
C PHE A 45 16.68 -10.00 8.26
N ALA A 46 17.22 -9.44 9.35
CA ALA A 46 17.59 -10.23 10.52
C ALA A 46 16.34 -10.77 11.23
N SER A 47 15.33 -9.94 11.41
CA SER A 47 14.01 -10.33 11.94
C SER A 47 13.30 -11.32 11.03
N LEU A 48 13.38 -11.14 9.71
CA LEU A 48 12.82 -12.07 8.72
C LEU A 48 13.46 -13.46 8.84
N LYS A 49 14.78 -13.54 8.97
CA LYS A 49 15.51 -14.81 9.13
C LYS A 49 15.15 -15.51 10.45
N LYS A 50 14.96 -14.78 11.54
CA LYS A 50 14.59 -15.32 12.85
C LYS A 50 13.20 -15.95 12.88
N GLN A 51 12.26 -15.41 12.08
CA GLN A 51 10.87 -15.88 12.00
C GLN A 51 10.61 -16.92 10.90
N GLY A 52 11.63 -17.49 10.29
CA GLY A 52 11.65 -18.28 9.07
C GLY A 52 10.40 -19.11 8.75
N LYS A 53 10.00 -20.06 9.62
CA LYS A 53 8.83 -20.94 9.34
C LYS A 53 7.51 -20.18 9.32
N ILE A 54 7.31 -19.28 10.26
CA ILE A 54 6.06 -18.47 10.38
C ILE A 54 5.94 -17.58 9.15
N LEU A 55 7.03 -16.93 8.76
CA LEU A 55 7.08 -16.08 7.58
C LEU A 55 6.76 -16.85 6.29
N VAL A 56 7.35 -18.02 6.09
CA VAL A 56 7.09 -18.85 4.91
C VAL A 56 5.63 -19.31 4.86
N THR A 57 5.07 -19.74 6.00
CA THR A 57 3.65 -20.11 6.06
C THR A 57 2.73 -18.93 5.76
N PHE A 58 3.04 -17.77 6.33
CA PHE A 58 2.29 -16.54 6.05
C PHE A 58 2.38 -16.14 4.58
N LEU A 59 3.58 -16.17 4.00
CA LEU A 59 3.80 -15.88 2.57
C LEU A 59 2.99 -16.82 1.68
N PHE A 60 2.96 -18.11 2.00
CA PHE A 60 2.16 -19.09 1.27
C PHE A 60 0.67 -18.79 1.34
N CYS A 61 0.14 -18.49 2.54
CA CYS A 61 -1.26 -18.11 2.72
C CYS A 61 -1.62 -16.83 1.94
N VAL A 62 -0.75 -15.80 2.00
CA VAL A 62 -0.95 -14.56 1.24
C VAL A 62 -0.92 -14.81 -0.26
N THR A 63 0.00 -15.64 -0.73
CA THR A 63 0.09 -16.01 -2.16
C THR A 63 -1.22 -16.67 -2.63
N ILE A 64 -1.74 -17.64 -1.88
CA ILE A 64 -3.04 -18.27 -2.20
C ILE A 64 -4.15 -17.22 -2.22
N LEU A 65 -4.18 -16.32 -1.24
CA LEU A 65 -5.18 -15.25 -1.18
C LEU A 65 -5.12 -14.34 -2.42
N LEU A 66 -3.93 -13.94 -2.87
CA LEU A 66 -3.76 -13.11 -4.06
C LEU A 66 -4.27 -13.82 -5.33
N PHE A 67 -3.96 -15.10 -5.48
CA PHE A 67 -4.50 -15.91 -6.60
C PHE A 67 -6.03 -16.01 -6.52
N ALA A 68 -6.58 -16.29 -5.35
CA ALA A 68 -8.03 -16.39 -5.16
C ALA A 68 -8.73 -15.05 -5.48
N GLN A 69 -8.18 -13.92 -5.03
CA GLN A 69 -8.71 -12.59 -5.35
C GLN A 69 -8.73 -12.34 -6.86
N ASN A 70 -7.65 -12.68 -7.58
CA ASN A 70 -7.59 -12.47 -9.02
C ASN A 70 -8.55 -13.38 -9.78
N ILE A 71 -8.63 -14.66 -9.41
CA ILE A 71 -9.58 -15.60 -10.01
C ILE A 71 -11.01 -15.12 -9.81
N LEU A 72 -11.38 -14.77 -8.58
CA LEU A 72 -12.71 -14.23 -8.28
C LEU A 72 -13.01 -12.94 -9.04
N GLY A 73 -12.05 -12.02 -9.08
CA GLY A 73 -12.20 -10.76 -9.81
C GLY A 73 -12.45 -10.97 -11.30
N VAL A 74 -11.64 -11.83 -11.94
CA VAL A 74 -11.80 -12.15 -13.37
C VAL A 74 -13.11 -12.90 -13.63
N LEU A 75 -13.48 -13.87 -12.79
CA LEU A 75 -14.75 -14.58 -12.94
C LEU A 75 -15.96 -13.64 -12.83
N LEU A 76 -15.95 -12.75 -11.82
CA LEU A 76 -17.01 -11.77 -11.64
C LEU A 76 -17.11 -10.81 -12.84
N SER A 77 -15.99 -10.34 -13.35
CA SER A 77 -15.98 -9.46 -14.53
C SER A 77 -16.55 -10.16 -15.77
N GLN A 78 -16.25 -11.44 -15.96
CA GLN A 78 -16.82 -12.24 -17.05
C GLN A 78 -18.34 -12.44 -16.89
N VAL A 79 -18.80 -12.75 -15.68
CA VAL A 79 -20.25 -12.90 -15.39
C VAL A 79 -21.00 -11.58 -15.63
N MET A 80 -20.37 -10.45 -15.29
CA MET A 80 -20.95 -9.12 -15.52
C MET A 80 -20.80 -8.63 -16.96
N GLY A 81 -20.12 -9.36 -17.85
CA GLY A 81 -19.89 -8.99 -19.24
C GLY A 81 -18.97 -7.76 -19.40
N VAL A 82 -18.11 -7.49 -18.43
CA VAL A 82 -17.15 -6.38 -18.47
C VAL A 82 -15.73 -6.87 -18.74
N ASN A 83 -14.82 -5.94 -19.07
CA ASN A 83 -13.45 -6.29 -19.39
C ASN A 83 -12.76 -7.01 -18.23
N PRO A 84 -12.11 -8.18 -18.44
CA PRO A 84 -11.40 -8.93 -17.39
C PRO A 84 -10.31 -8.13 -16.65
N LEU A 85 -9.75 -7.09 -17.27
CA LEU A 85 -8.79 -6.20 -16.63
C LEU A 85 -9.40 -5.44 -15.44
N LEU A 86 -10.71 -5.16 -15.47
CA LEU A 86 -11.43 -4.62 -14.30
C LEU A 86 -11.40 -5.61 -13.13
N GLY A 87 -11.54 -6.90 -13.43
CA GLY A 87 -11.45 -7.95 -12.41
C GLY A 87 -10.08 -8.06 -11.77
N LEU A 88 -9.00 -7.90 -12.54
CA LEU A 88 -7.64 -7.85 -12.01
C LEU A 88 -7.39 -6.59 -11.17
N LEU A 89 -7.81 -5.42 -11.68
CA LEU A 89 -7.72 -4.16 -10.95
C LEU A 89 -8.53 -4.19 -9.65
N GLY A 90 -9.77 -4.69 -9.69
CA GLY A 90 -10.61 -4.87 -8.50
C GLY A 90 -10.22 -6.06 -7.62
N GLY A 91 -9.29 -6.90 -8.07
CA GLY A 91 -8.72 -8.02 -7.34
C GLY A 91 -7.50 -7.63 -6.49
N SER A 92 -6.45 -8.42 -6.58
CA SER A 92 -5.26 -8.23 -5.73
C SER A 92 -4.50 -6.92 -5.98
N ILE A 93 -4.55 -6.39 -7.20
CA ILE A 93 -3.79 -5.19 -7.57
C ILE A 93 -4.14 -4.00 -6.67
N THR A 94 -5.42 -3.75 -6.42
CA THR A 94 -5.85 -2.63 -5.58
C THR A 94 -6.19 -3.04 -4.15
N MET A 95 -6.82 -4.21 -3.95
CA MET A 95 -7.25 -4.65 -2.62
C MET A 95 -6.07 -4.98 -1.71
N SER A 96 -5.01 -5.59 -2.25
CA SER A 96 -3.80 -5.90 -1.50
C SER A 96 -2.68 -4.89 -1.75
N GLY A 97 -2.56 -4.36 -2.97
CA GLY A 97 -1.50 -3.42 -3.35
C GLY A 97 -1.84 -1.95 -3.10
N GLY A 98 -3.11 -1.59 -2.97
CA GLY A 98 -3.57 -0.22 -2.68
C GLY A 98 -3.47 0.73 -3.88
N HIS A 99 -3.51 2.05 -3.59
CA HIS A 99 -3.55 3.10 -4.61
C HIS A 99 -2.31 3.14 -5.50
N GLY A 100 -1.12 3.01 -4.90
CA GLY A 100 0.15 3.08 -5.64
C GLY A 100 0.27 1.98 -6.68
N THR A 101 0.07 0.74 -6.26
CA THR A 101 0.11 -0.43 -7.15
C THR A 101 -1.01 -0.38 -8.18
N GLY A 102 -2.22 0.05 -7.78
CA GLY A 102 -3.35 0.21 -8.68
C GLY A 102 -3.07 1.18 -9.81
N VAL A 103 -2.52 2.36 -9.52
CA VAL A 103 -2.16 3.36 -10.53
C VAL A 103 -1.03 2.86 -11.42
N ALA A 104 -0.02 2.22 -10.87
CA ALA A 104 1.11 1.74 -11.62
C ALA A 104 0.71 0.65 -12.65
N TRP A 105 -0.15 -0.28 -12.27
CA TRP A 105 -0.71 -1.26 -13.21
C TRP A 105 -1.70 -0.65 -14.19
N ALA A 106 -2.48 0.35 -13.76
CA ALA A 106 -3.35 1.08 -14.68
C ALA A 106 -2.57 1.76 -15.80
N ASP A 107 -1.40 2.36 -15.50
CA ASP A 107 -0.52 2.96 -16.51
C ASP A 107 0.03 1.92 -17.52
N VAL A 108 0.13 0.64 -17.15
CA VAL A 108 0.46 -0.47 -18.06
C VAL A 108 -0.76 -0.84 -18.92
N PHE A 109 -1.95 -0.92 -18.32
CA PHE A 109 -3.17 -1.33 -19.02
C PHE A 109 -3.72 -0.27 -20.00
N ILE A 110 -3.37 0.99 -19.81
CA ILE A 110 -3.71 2.08 -20.75
C ILE A 110 -2.88 1.98 -22.04
N LYS A 111 -1.66 1.43 -21.98
CA LYS A 111 -0.75 1.30 -23.11
C LYS A 111 -1.05 0.05 -23.95
N GLU A 112 -0.44 0.00 -25.14
CA GLU A 112 -0.46 -1.22 -25.95
C GLU A 112 0.15 -2.41 -25.19
N PRO A 113 -0.39 -3.62 -25.34
CA PRO A 113 -1.47 -4.03 -26.24
C PRO A 113 -2.89 -3.89 -25.65
N TYR A 114 -3.04 -3.46 -24.42
CA TYR A 114 -4.32 -3.51 -23.69
C TYR A 114 -5.27 -2.37 -24.05
N LEU A 115 -4.76 -1.14 -24.23
CA LEU A 115 -5.50 0.08 -24.60
C LEU A 115 -6.77 0.33 -23.75
N PHE A 116 -6.70 0.03 -22.46
CA PHE A 116 -7.83 0.11 -21.56
C PHE A 116 -7.85 1.46 -20.82
N SER A 117 -8.47 2.47 -21.45
CA SER A 117 -8.51 3.87 -20.94
C SER A 117 -9.06 4.03 -19.53
N PRO A 118 -10.14 3.31 -19.08
CA PRO A 118 -10.72 3.55 -17.75
C PRO A 118 -9.90 2.95 -16.59
N ALA A 119 -8.74 2.36 -16.85
CA ALA A 119 -7.97 1.62 -15.85
C ALA A 119 -7.61 2.46 -14.63
N LYS A 120 -7.22 3.73 -14.83
CA LYS A 120 -6.73 4.60 -13.76
C LYS A 120 -7.84 5.00 -12.79
N GLU A 121 -8.96 5.45 -13.32
CA GLU A 121 -10.13 5.84 -12.54
C GLU A 121 -10.69 4.66 -11.75
N PHE A 122 -10.80 3.52 -12.39
CA PHE A 122 -11.28 2.31 -11.75
C PHE A 122 -10.32 1.83 -10.66
N ALA A 123 -9.02 1.84 -10.90
CA ALA A 123 -8.01 1.45 -9.91
C ALA A 123 -8.08 2.33 -8.66
N LEU A 124 -8.19 3.66 -8.82
CA LEU A 124 -8.30 4.59 -7.71
C LEU A 124 -9.60 4.39 -6.92
N ALA A 125 -10.73 4.24 -7.62
CA ALA A 125 -12.02 3.98 -6.99
C ALA A 125 -12.02 2.65 -6.22
N SER A 126 -11.52 1.58 -6.82
CA SER A 126 -11.44 0.25 -6.22
C SER A 126 -10.52 0.23 -5.00
N ALA A 127 -9.33 0.86 -5.07
CA ALA A 127 -8.41 0.96 -3.95
C ALA A 127 -9.02 1.74 -2.77
N THR A 128 -9.71 2.85 -3.05
CA THR A 128 -10.41 3.64 -2.04
C THR A 128 -11.52 2.83 -1.36
N PHE A 129 -12.33 2.14 -2.14
CA PHE A 129 -13.38 1.26 -1.63
C PHE A 129 -12.79 0.14 -0.76
N GLY A 130 -11.73 -0.52 -1.22
CA GLY A 130 -11.03 -1.58 -0.48
C GLY A 130 -10.49 -1.10 0.85
N LEU A 131 -9.89 0.09 0.90
CA LEU A 131 -9.37 0.70 2.12
C LEU A 131 -10.48 0.98 3.14
N ILE A 132 -11.60 1.55 2.69
CA ILE A 132 -12.75 1.86 3.55
C ILE A 132 -13.36 0.56 4.10
N MET A 133 -13.64 -0.42 3.23
CA MET A 133 -14.24 -1.68 3.64
C MET A 133 -13.30 -2.52 4.50
N GLY A 134 -12.01 -2.50 4.19
CA GLY A 134 -10.97 -3.15 5.00
C GLY A 134 -10.92 -2.59 6.42
N GLY A 135 -11.00 -1.27 6.57
CA GLY A 135 -11.06 -0.62 7.88
C GLY A 135 -12.33 -0.97 8.68
N ILE A 136 -13.48 -0.98 8.00
CA ILE A 136 -14.77 -1.28 8.67
C ILE A 136 -14.86 -2.75 9.10
N ILE A 137 -14.40 -3.68 8.25
CA ILE A 137 -14.56 -5.13 8.49
C ILE A 137 -13.37 -5.67 9.29
N GLY A 138 -12.15 -5.19 9.00
CA GLY A 138 -10.92 -5.74 9.55
C GLY A 138 -10.82 -5.64 11.08
N GLY A 139 -11.18 -4.50 11.65
CA GLY A 139 -11.16 -4.27 13.09
C GLY A 139 -12.06 -5.26 13.87
N PRO A 140 -13.35 -5.32 13.58
CA PRO A 140 -14.27 -6.27 14.22
C PRO A 140 -13.87 -7.74 14.05
N VAL A 141 -13.40 -8.13 12.86
CA VAL A 141 -12.94 -9.50 12.59
C VAL A 141 -11.69 -9.84 13.40
N ALA A 142 -10.72 -8.92 13.44
CA ALA A 142 -9.50 -9.10 14.23
C ALA A 142 -9.82 -9.25 15.73
N ARG A 143 -10.67 -8.38 16.28
CA ARG A 143 -11.11 -8.47 17.67
C ARG A 143 -11.79 -9.81 17.97
N TYR A 144 -12.73 -10.22 17.13
CA TYR A 144 -13.41 -11.51 17.28
C TYR A 144 -12.44 -12.70 17.29
N LEU A 145 -11.44 -12.70 16.39
CA LEU A 145 -10.46 -13.78 16.31
C LEU A 145 -9.52 -13.79 17.53
N ILE A 146 -9.09 -12.63 18.02
CA ILE A 146 -8.25 -12.49 19.21
C ILE A 146 -9.00 -13.01 20.45
N GLU A 147 -10.23 -12.56 20.67
CA GLU A 147 -11.04 -12.97 21.81
C GLU A 147 -11.38 -14.46 21.76
N LYS A 148 -11.83 -14.96 20.60
CA LYS A 148 -12.21 -16.38 20.44
C LYS A 148 -11.05 -17.34 20.66
N ASN A 149 -9.83 -16.97 20.25
CA ASN A 149 -8.66 -17.84 20.37
C ASN A 149 -7.79 -17.49 21.60
N ASN A 150 -8.22 -16.57 22.46
CA ASN A 150 -7.46 -16.11 23.63
C ASN A 150 -6.00 -15.75 23.28
N LEU A 151 -5.80 -15.07 22.14
CA LEU A 151 -4.48 -14.69 21.69
C LEU A 151 -3.94 -13.58 22.59
N LYS A 152 -2.86 -13.90 23.31
CA LYS A 152 -2.12 -12.91 24.10
C LYS A 152 -0.91 -12.45 23.29
N PRO A 153 -0.55 -11.15 23.34
CA PRO A 153 0.68 -10.70 22.71
C PRO A 153 1.86 -11.44 23.36
N ASN A 154 2.74 -12.03 22.54
CA ASN A 154 4.04 -12.47 23.04
C ASN A 154 4.84 -11.21 23.38
N ILE A 155 4.74 -10.79 24.64
CA ILE A 155 5.65 -9.78 25.16
C ILE A 155 7.02 -10.45 25.17
N ILE A 156 7.82 -10.19 24.14
CA ILE A 156 9.27 -10.43 24.23
C ILE A 156 9.71 -9.45 25.30
N GLU A 157 9.99 -9.98 26.49
CA GLU A 157 10.60 -9.25 27.60
C GLU A 157 11.94 -8.64 27.10
N ASN A 158 11.85 -7.50 26.46
CA ASN A 158 13.01 -6.62 26.36
C ASN A 158 13.20 -6.07 27.78
N LYS A 159 14.18 -6.63 28.49
CA LYS A 159 14.57 -6.31 29.88
C LYS A 159 14.88 -4.83 30.15
N ASP A 160 14.68 -3.96 29.18
CA ASP A 160 14.93 -2.52 29.30
C ASP A 160 13.65 -1.67 29.47
N TYR A 161 12.47 -2.30 29.63
CA TYR A 161 11.22 -1.60 29.91
C TYR A 161 10.62 -2.16 31.21
N GLU A 162 10.93 -1.52 32.34
CA GLU A 162 10.12 -1.66 33.57
C GLU A 162 8.75 -1.03 33.29
N ILE A 163 7.75 -1.86 32.97
CA ILE A 163 6.34 -1.46 32.95
C ILE A 163 5.88 -1.50 34.40
N LYS A 164 5.65 -0.33 35.01
CA LYS A 164 4.93 -0.23 36.25
C LYS A 164 3.47 -0.59 36.04
N ASP A 165 2.97 -1.55 36.82
CA ASP A 165 1.67 -2.23 36.72
C ASP A 165 0.41 -1.37 36.94
N ASP A 166 0.50 -0.03 37.03
CA ASP A 166 -0.60 0.80 37.53
C ASP A 166 -1.37 1.63 36.48
N ASP A 167 -1.14 1.46 35.16
CA ASP A 167 -1.81 2.28 34.17
C ASP A 167 -2.50 1.44 33.06
N TYR A 168 -3.46 0.58 33.44
CA TYR A 168 -4.42 0.00 32.48
C TYR A 168 -5.67 0.89 32.40
N GLU A 169 -5.54 2.12 31.96
CA GLU A 169 -6.64 2.93 31.48
C GLU A 169 -6.39 3.30 30.01
N ASP A 170 -7.16 2.64 29.14
CA ASP A 170 -7.64 3.09 27.82
C ASP A 170 -6.64 3.85 26.92
N GLU A 171 -5.43 3.32 26.66
CA GLU A 171 -4.50 3.95 25.76
C GLU A 171 -4.70 3.48 24.33
N SER A 172 -5.07 4.48 23.52
CA SER A 172 -5.18 4.48 22.08
C SER A 172 -4.06 3.71 21.37
N PHE A 173 -4.44 2.99 20.31
CA PHE A 173 -3.66 2.13 19.42
C PHE A 173 -2.46 2.81 18.73
N PHE A 174 -2.05 3.99 19.19
CA PHE A 174 -0.88 4.75 18.74
C PHE A 174 0.07 4.97 19.90
N GLU A 175 0.89 3.96 20.24
CA GLU A 175 2.07 4.20 21.05
C GLU A 175 3.03 5.13 20.30
N MET A 176 3.02 6.39 20.66
CA MET A 176 4.08 7.30 20.22
C MET A 176 5.40 6.87 20.89
N PRO A 177 6.48 6.67 20.13
CA PRO A 177 7.77 6.32 20.73
C PRO A 177 8.19 7.40 21.75
N LYS A 178 8.44 7.00 22.99
CA LYS A 178 8.78 7.87 24.13
C LYS A 178 10.00 8.78 23.93
N LYS A 179 10.73 8.65 22.83
CA LYS A 179 11.79 9.57 22.39
C LYS A 179 11.56 9.92 20.93
N GLN A 180 10.78 10.96 20.69
CA GLN A 180 10.80 11.62 19.40
C GLN A 180 12.20 12.22 19.21
N LYS A 181 13.03 11.60 18.36
CA LYS A 181 14.21 12.29 17.84
C LYS A 181 13.70 13.49 17.05
N LEU A 182 14.00 14.68 17.53
CA LEU A 182 13.75 15.90 16.78
C LEU A 182 14.39 15.74 15.39
N ILE A 183 13.60 16.01 14.35
CA ILE A 183 14.08 16.00 12.98
C ILE A 183 15.05 17.20 12.86
N THR A 184 16.35 16.91 12.85
CA THR A 184 17.38 17.91 12.56
C THR A 184 17.62 17.97 11.06
N SER A 185 18.20 19.07 10.58
CA SER A 185 18.56 19.21 9.16
C SER A 185 19.42 18.05 8.67
N ASP A 186 20.36 17.58 9.49
CA ASP A 186 21.26 16.48 9.17
C ASP A 186 20.52 15.15 9.01
N THR A 187 19.61 14.81 9.95
CA THR A 187 18.81 13.58 9.86
C THR A 187 17.84 13.60 8.69
N PHE A 188 17.35 14.79 8.31
CA PHE A 188 16.50 14.93 7.14
C PHE A 188 17.28 14.70 5.83
N ILE A 189 18.47 15.31 5.71
CA ILE A 189 19.35 15.13 4.54
C ILE A 189 19.80 13.66 4.43
N GLU A 190 20.17 13.03 5.54
CA GLU A 190 20.53 11.61 5.60
C GLU A 190 19.39 10.72 5.12
N SER A 191 18.17 10.97 5.57
CA SER A 191 16.99 10.23 5.14
C SER A 191 16.69 10.39 3.65
N LEU A 192 16.85 11.61 3.13
CA LEU A 192 16.69 11.86 1.69
C LEU A 192 17.77 11.15 0.87
N ALA A 193 19.03 11.17 1.34
CA ALA A 193 20.13 10.47 0.67
C ALA A 193 19.90 8.94 0.67
N LEU A 194 19.45 8.37 1.80
CA LEU A 194 19.10 6.95 1.91
C LEU A 194 17.97 6.54 0.97
N ILE A 195 17.03 7.42 0.66
CA ILE A 195 15.97 7.15 -0.33
C ILE A 195 16.50 7.33 -1.75
N ALA A 196 17.31 8.35 -2.01
CA ALA A 196 17.79 8.69 -3.35
C ALA A 196 18.72 7.63 -3.94
N ILE A 197 19.61 7.03 -3.13
CA ILE A 197 20.60 6.04 -3.59
C ILE A 197 19.90 4.78 -4.14
N PRO A 198 19.01 4.09 -3.41
CA PRO A 198 18.29 2.93 -3.94
C PRO A 198 17.42 3.27 -5.15
N LEU A 199 16.83 4.48 -5.20
CA LEU A 199 16.07 4.96 -6.34
C LEU A 199 16.92 5.02 -7.61
N LEU A 200 18.11 5.60 -7.52
CA LEU A 200 19.05 5.65 -8.64
C LEU A 200 19.47 4.26 -9.11
N ILE A 201 19.78 3.37 -8.18
CA ILE A 201 20.16 1.98 -8.48
C ILE A 201 18.97 1.24 -9.13
N GLY A 202 17.78 1.36 -8.55
CA GLY A 202 16.56 0.72 -9.06
C GLY A 202 16.21 1.16 -10.48
N THR A 203 16.33 2.45 -10.79
CA THR A 203 16.09 2.96 -12.15
C THR A 203 17.07 2.39 -13.18
N GLN A 204 18.35 2.18 -12.82
CA GLN A 204 19.34 1.55 -13.71
C GLN A 204 19.03 0.05 -13.92
N ILE A 205 18.69 -0.67 -12.85
CA ILE A 205 18.29 -2.08 -12.92
C ILE A 205 17.05 -2.23 -13.81
N THR A 206 16.05 -1.36 -13.66
CA THR A 206 14.83 -1.40 -14.48
C THR A 206 15.13 -1.15 -15.96
N LYS A 207 16.08 -0.28 -16.30
CA LYS A 207 16.49 -0.07 -17.69
C LYS A 207 17.13 -1.33 -18.29
N ILE A 208 17.97 -2.01 -17.54
CA ILE A 208 18.61 -3.27 -17.98
C ILE A 208 17.58 -4.39 -18.14
N LEU A 209 16.58 -4.45 -17.24
CA LEU A 209 15.52 -5.46 -17.31
C LEU A 209 14.51 -5.20 -18.42
N LYS A 210 14.29 -3.97 -18.85
CA LYS A 210 13.42 -3.64 -20.00
C LYS A 210 13.92 -4.24 -21.31
N ASP A 211 15.22 -4.47 -21.45
CA ASP A 211 15.81 -5.11 -22.60
C ASP A 211 15.67 -6.65 -22.57
N SER A 212 15.30 -7.22 -21.44
CA SER A 212 14.94 -8.63 -21.30
C SER A 212 13.42 -8.77 -21.25
N ALA A 213 12.88 -9.93 -21.66
CA ALA A 213 11.46 -10.21 -21.89
C ALA A 213 10.49 -9.98 -20.68
N PHE A 214 10.97 -9.42 -19.57
CA PHE A 214 10.18 -9.11 -18.38
C PHE A 214 9.90 -7.61 -18.30
N THR A 215 8.70 -7.19 -18.72
CA THR A 215 8.19 -5.84 -18.48
C THR A 215 7.67 -5.74 -17.04
N LEU A 216 8.57 -5.50 -16.08
CA LEU A 216 8.16 -5.15 -14.70
C LEU A 216 7.85 -3.66 -14.62
N PRO A 217 6.83 -3.26 -13.84
CA PRO A 217 6.61 -1.86 -13.51
C PRO A 217 7.85 -1.26 -12.82
N THR A 218 8.13 0.01 -13.07
CA THR A 218 9.36 0.70 -12.62
C THR A 218 9.50 0.85 -11.09
N PHE A 219 8.49 0.50 -10.32
CA PHE A 219 8.50 0.57 -8.84
C PHE A 219 8.85 -0.78 -8.16
N VAL A 220 9.00 -1.85 -8.89
CA VAL A 220 9.47 -3.15 -8.41
C VAL A 220 10.99 -3.21 -8.44
#